data_e14a53127c6e5ebd92a776ca730d55cf
#
_entry.id   e14a53127c6e5ebd92a776ca730d55cf
#
_cell.length_a   1.000
_cell.length_b   1.000
_cell.length_c   1.000
_cell.angle_alpha   90.00
_cell.angle_beta   90.00
_cell.angle_gamma   90.00
#
_symmetry.space_group_name_H-M   'P 1'
#
loop_
_entity.id
_entity.type
_entity.pdbx_description
1 polymer ?
#
loop_
_entity_poly.entity_id
_entity_poly.type
_entity_poly.pdbx_seq_one_letter_code
_entity_poly.pdbx_strand_id
1 'polypeptide(L)'
;MMKWNSAAIVAIMALSLLIPLGGCGSDSKDTVATTAKLEHPEQVFKDILQKAASNKTSIEDIYAMDSPSFVALITTTEHDGKSFIKKARSTRPNDIKFENLQVSNIQTRGEVMAADITGTALYTEQGQKKQDPLSGTMVLRNENGVWKQLLSGIVEVTPIKSIEVVSGGMRNVSIHGNVGKTFSGEQVVFLSFKNNSTTNYSFGWVRPSGVSAVTDSSEVPVRALPQYDIFLPTVVSRLASEPVIFVFAFPEAKDTIREIKFTDFHILNATGLPTDFDEHILTLRFTM
;
A
#
# COMPACT_ATOMS: atom_id res chain seq x y z
N MET A 1 -14.57 21.30 1.05
CA MET A 1 -14.31 20.97 -0.37
C MET A 1 -12.83 20.67 -0.51
N MET A 2 -12.48 19.41 -0.35
CA MET A 2 -11.06 18.96 -0.35
C MET A 2 -10.58 18.95 -1.81
N LYS A 3 -9.59 19.77 -2.12
CA LYS A 3 -8.91 19.74 -3.43
C LYS A 3 -8.04 18.48 -3.47
N TRP A 4 -8.48 17.49 -4.19
CA TRP A 4 -7.68 16.32 -4.52
C TRP A 4 -6.59 16.77 -5.50
N ASN A 5 -5.33 16.64 -5.13
CA ASN A 5 -4.23 16.90 -6.06
C ASN A 5 -4.19 15.78 -7.11
N SER A 6 -4.02 16.16 -8.38
CA SER A 6 -3.96 15.25 -9.53
C SER A 6 -2.93 14.13 -9.37
N ALA A 7 -1.82 14.39 -8.66
CA ALA A 7 -0.83 13.39 -8.27
C ALA A 7 -1.43 12.20 -7.48
N ALA A 8 -2.50 12.43 -6.70
CA ALA A 8 -3.17 11.39 -5.93
C ALA A 8 -3.92 10.37 -6.81
N ILE A 9 -4.38 10.78 -7.97
CA ILE A 9 -5.20 9.95 -8.85
C ILE A 9 -4.31 9.02 -9.70
N VAL A 10 -3.17 9.50 -10.14
CA VAL A 10 -2.12 8.67 -10.76
C VAL A 10 -1.55 7.70 -9.73
N ALA A 11 -1.44 8.11 -8.46
CA ALA A 11 -1.01 7.27 -7.35
C ALA A 11 -1.95 6.07 -7.10
N ILE A 12 -3.25 6.16 -7.36
CA ILE A 12 -4.16 5.01 -7.17
C ILE A 12 -3.92 3.92 -8.24
N MET A 13 -3.51 4.30 -9.46
CA MET A 13 -3.01 3.31 -10.44
C MET A 13 -1.57 2.90 -10.14
N ALA A 14 -0.78 3.82 -9.58
CA ALA A 14 0.59 3.62 -9.15
C ALA A 14 0.70 3.01 -7.74
N LEU A 15 -0.41 2.68 -7.04
CA LEU A 15 -0.35 1.93 -5.78
C LEU A 15 0.38 0.59 -5.91
N SER A 16 0.54 0.14 -7.14
CA SER A 16 1.34 -1.01 -7.53
C SER A 16 2.69 -0.66 -8.18
N LEU A 17 2.95 0.62 -8.48
CA LEU A 17 4.10 1.02 -9.30
C LEU A 17 5.20 1.80 -8.55
N LEU A 18 4.91 2.38 -7.38
CA LEU A 18 5.85 3.33 -6.77
C LEU A 18 6.56 2.77 -5.54
N ILE A 19 7.54 1.91 -5.78
CA ILE A 19 8.60 1.63 -4.81
C ILE A 19 9.92 1.94 -5.54
N PRO A 20 10.63 3.03 -5.21
CA PRO A 20 11.95 3.27 -5.80
C PRO A 20 12.92 2.21 -5.28
N LEU A 21 13.49 1.45 -6.19
CA LEU A 21 14.60 0.54 -5.91
C LEU A 21 15.84 1.35 -5.54
N GLY A 22 16.07 1.51 -4.26
CA GLY A 22 17.37 1.90 -3.75
C GLY A 22 17.94 0.72 -2.98
N GLY A 23 18.86 -0.04 -3.54
CA GLY A 23 19.54 -1.01 -2.73
C GLY A 23 20.22 -2.12 -3.50
N CYS A 24 21.50 -2.21 -3.28
CA CYS A 24 22.47 -3.20 -3.73
C CYS A 24 22.10 -4.64 -3.36
N GLY A 25 22.49 -5.54 -4.27
CA GLY A 25 22.24 -6.95 -4.19
C GLY A 25 22.80 -7.68 -2.98
N SER A 26 22.18 -8.79 -2.69
CA SER A 26 22.79 -9.94 -2.05
C SER A 26 22.40 -11.19 -2.83
N ASP A 27 23.42 -11.88 -3.34
CA ASP A 27 23.28 -13.16 -4.01
C ASP A 27 22.73 -14.22 -3.05
N SER A 28 21.49 -14.62 -3.23
CA SER A 28 21.00 -15.90 -2.72
C SER A 28 20.85 -16.86 -3.90
N LYS A 29 21.62 -17.93 -3.86
CA LYS A 29 21.50 -19.06 -4.81
C LYS A 29 20.21 -19.80 -4.51
N ASP A 30 19.16 -19.50 -5.24
CA ASP A 30 17.95 -20.29 -5.23
C ASP A 30 17.86 -21.16 -6.49
N THR A 31 17.44 -22.37 -6.25
CA THR A 31 17.30 -23.47 -7.20
C THR A 31 16.33 -23.08 -8.31
N VAL A 32 16.84 -22.91 -9.51
CA VAL A 32 16.10 -22.46 -10.70
C VAL A 32 15.20 -23.60 -11.17
N ALA A 33 13.89 -23.47 -10.91
CA ALA A 33 12.91 -24.12 -11.77
C ALA A 33 12.97 -23.44 -13.14
N THR A 34 13.18 -24.20 -14.21
CA THR A 34 13.35 -23.70 -15.56
C THR A 34 12.03 -23.11 -16.06
N THR A 35 11.78 -21.85 -15.79
CA THR A 35 10.69 -21.10 -16.40
C THR A 35 11.09 -20.84 -17.86
N ALA A 36 10.25 -21.20 -18.81
CA ALA A 36 10.48 -20.91 -20.21
C ALA A 36 10.80 -19.41 -20.36
N LYS A 37 11.95 -19.09 -20.95
CA LYS A 37 12.41 -17.71 -21.12
C LYS A 37 11.42 -17.01 -22.05
N LEU A 38 10.68 -16.01 -21.52
CA LEU A 38 9.81 -15.16 -22.35
C LEU A 38 10.64 -14.47 -23.41
N GLU A 39 10.19 -14.53 -24.67
CA GLU A 39 10.90 -13.87 -25.78
C GLU A 39 10.84 -12.34 -25.65
N HIS A 40 9.72 -11.80 -25.15
CA HIS A 40 9.48 -10.35 -25.01
C HIS A 40 8.86 -10.01 -23.65
N PRO A 41 9.58 -10.11 -22.54
CA PRO A 41 9.02 -9.85 -21.21
C PRO A 41 8.54 -8.40 -21.03
N GLU A 42 9.17 -7.43 -21.69
CA GLU A 42 8.78 -6.02 -21.68
C GLU A 42 7.36 -5.80 -22.24
N GLN A 43 6.94 -6.60 -23.23
CA GLN A 43 5.60 -6.48 -23.80
C GLN A 43 4.52 -6.90 -22.81
N VAL A 44 4.80 -7.91 -21.97
CA VAL A 44 3.86 -8.37 -20.94
C VAL A 44 3.53 -7.23 -19.96
N PHE A 45 4.52 -6.47 -19.53
CA PHE A 45 4.29 -5.31 -18.64
C PHE A 45 3.44 -4.23 -19.33
N LYS A 46 3.75 -3.92 -20.60
CA LYS A 46 2.99 -2.92 -21.37
C LYS A 46 1.54 -3.34 -21.57
N ASP A 47 1.29 -4.61 -21.86
CA ASP A 47 -0.06 -5.16 -22.05
C ASP A 47 -0.89 -5.09 -20.77
N ILE A 48 -0.31 -5.43 -19.62
CA ILE A 48 -1.00 -5.34 -18.33
C ILE A 48 -1.32 -3.88 -17.99
N LEU A 49 -0.40 -2.95 -18.22
CA LEU A 49 -0.67 -1.51 -18.04
C LEU A 49 -1.82 -1.02 -18.90
N GLN A 50 -1.84 -1.40 -20.18
CA GLN A 50 -2.92 -1.03 -21.09
C GLN A 50 -4.27 -1.64 -20.66
N LYS A 51 -4.28 -2.89 -20.20
CA LYS A 51 -5.47 -3.52 -19.60
C LYS A 51 -5.91 -2.75 -18.35
N ALA A 52 -4.98 -2.40 -17.47
CA ALA A 52 -5.28 -1.63 -16.27
C ALA A 52 -5.82 -0.23 -16.59
N ALA A 53 -5.38 0.41 -17.66
CA ALA A 53 -5.90 1.69 -18.13
C ALA A 53 -7.35 1.60 -18.63
N SER A 54 -7.75 0.44 -19.15
CA SER A 54 -9.11 0.23 -19.67
C SER A 54 -10.13 0.05 -18.54
N ASN A 55 -11.19 0.86 -18.55
CA ASN A 55 -12.32 0.67 -17.63
C ASN A 55 -13.18 -0.57 -17.94
N LYS A 56 -12.99 -1.17 -19.12
CA LYS A 56 -13.73 -2.34 -19.59
C LYS A 56 -13.12 -3.66 -19.14
N THR A 57 -11.82 -3.66 -18.77
CA THR A 57 -11.13 -4.88 -18.33
C THR A 57 -11.53 -5.25 -16.91
N SER A 58 -11.81 -6.51 -16.66
CA SER A 58 -12.15 -6.98 -15.32
C SER A 58 -10.95 -6.87 -14.35
N ILE A 59 -11.22 -6.85 -13.06
CA ILE A 59 -10.16 -6.79 -12.04
C ILE A 59 -9.36 -8.10 -12.06
N GLU A 60 -10.04 -9.20 -12.25
CA GLU A 60 -9.49 -10.55 -12.31
C GLU A 60 -8.55 -10.76 -13.50
N ASP A 61 -8.73 -9.98 -14.58
CA ASP A 61 -7.85 -10.04 -15.76
C ASP A 61 -6.54 -9.26 -15.57
N ILE A 62 -6.49 -8.40 -14.56
CA ILE A 62 -5.34 -7.54 -14.27
C ILE A 62 -4.57 -8.04 -13.07
N TYR A 63 -5.28 -8.32 -11.97
CA TYR A 63 -4.69 -8.62 -10.67
C TYR A 63 -4.75 -10.11 -10.32
N ALA A 64 -3.70 -10.58 -9.66
CA ALA A 64 -3.66 -11.90 -9.02
C ALA A 64 -4.54 -11.87 -7.75
N MET A 65 -5.78 -12.36 -7.87
CA MET A 65 -6.80 -12.22 -6.82
C MET A 65 -6.53 -13.05 -5.56
N ASP A 66 -5.77 -14.14 -5.68
CA ASP A 66 -5.30 -14.96 -4.57
C ASP A 66 -3.92 -14.53 -4.07
N SER A 67 -3.41 -13.41 -4.58
CA SER A 67 -2.10 -12.89 -4.18
C SER A 67 -2.07 -12.54 -2.69
N PRO A 68 -0.89 -12.61 -2.05
CA PRO A 68 -0.72 -12.22 -0.65
C PRO A 68 -1.25 -10.82 -0.36
N SER A 69 -1.07 -9.87 -1.28
CA SER A 69 -1.56 -8.50 -1.12
C SER A 69 -3.09 -8.41 -1.10
N PHE A 70 -3.81 -9.18 -1.91
CA PHE A 70 -5.26 -9.24 -1.84
C PHE A 70 -5.74 -9.92 -0.56
N VAL A 71 -5.10 -11.02 -0.15
CA VAL A 71 -5.41 -11.70 1.12
C VAL A 71 -5.20 -10.74 2.29
N ALA A 72 -4.09 -10.00 2.33
CA ALA A 72 -3.83 -9.00 3.36
C ALA A 72 -4.89 -7.90 3.37
N LEU A 73 -5.27 -7.39 2.21
CA LEU A 73 -6.30 -6.37 2.08
C LEU A 73 -7.66 -6.87 2.61
N ILE A 74 -8.10 -8.04 2.18
CA ILE A 74 -9.38 -8.64 2.62
C ILE A 74 -9.38 -8.86 4.13
N THR A 75 -8.35 -9.50 4.68
CA THR A 75 -8.27 -9.80 6.11
C THR A 75 -8.13 -8.55 6.99
N THR A 76 -7.51 -7.48 6.47
CA THR A 76 -7.35 -6.23 7.19
C THR A 76 -8.62 -5.39 7.16
N THR A 77 -9.36 -5.39 6.06
CA THR A 77 -10.50 -4.49 5.87
C THR A 77 -11.84 -5.11 6.23
N GLU A 78 -11.91 -6.43 6.42
CA GLU A 78 -13.16 -7.19 6.50
C GLU A 78 -14.07 -6.99 5.27
N HIS A 79 -13.54 -6.38 4.22
CA HIS A 79 -14.23 -6.09 2.98
C HIS A 79 -13.72 -6.97 1.84
N ASP A 80 -14.56 -7.19 0.86
CA ASP A 80 -14.17 -7.81 -0.40
C ASP A 80 -13.12 -6.92 -1.11
N GLY A 81 -11.90 -7.47 -1.31
CA GLY A 81 -10.82 -6.77 -2.00
C GLY A 81 -11.21 -6.30 -3.41
N LYS A 82 -12.14 -6.99 -4.09
CA LYS A 82 -12.69 -6.55 -5.38
C LYS A 82 -13.43 -5.24 -5.25
N SER A 83 -14.25 -5.09 -4.22
CA SER A 83 -15.00 -3.85 -3.96
C SER A 83 -14.08 -2.68 -3.71
N PHE A 84 -12.98 -2.89 -2.96
CA PHE A 84 -11.96 -1.87 -2.74
C PHE A 84 -11.32 -1.42 -4.06
N ILE A 85 -10.81 -2.35 -4.87
CA ILE A 85 -10.20 -2.03 -6.16
C ILE A 85 -11.22 -1.41 -7.13
N LYS A 86 -12.46 -1.91 -7.13
CA LYS A 86 -13.53 -1.33 -7.95
C LYS A 86 -13.81 0.12 -7.56
N LYS A 87 -13.85 0.43 -6.26
CA LYS A 87 -14.00 1.80 -5.76
C LYS A 87 -12.82 2.67 -6.17
N ALA A 88 -11.59 2.20 -5.97
CA ALA A 88 -10.38 2.89 -6.41
C ALA A 88 -10.39 3.17 -7.92
N ARG A 89 -10.83 2.19 -8.73
CA ARG A 89 -10.97 2.36 -10.18
C ARG A 89 -12.07 3.35 -10.58
N SER A 90 -13.17 3.42 -9.85
CA SER A 90 -14.28 4.34 -10.16
C SER A 90 -13.94 5.81 -9.90
N THR A 91 -12.94 6.08 -9.07
CA THR A 91 -12.49 7.45 -8.74
C THR A 91 -11.38 7.95 -9.65
N ARG A 92 -10.81 7.10 -10.51
CA ARG A 92 -9.75 7.49 -11.44
C ARG A 92 -10.32 8.26 -12.64
N PRO A 93 -9.49 9.05 -13.35
CA PRO A 93 -9.86 9.70 -14.58
C PRO A 93 -10.28 8.66 -15.65
N ASN A 94 -11.16 9.08 -16.54
CA ASN A 94 -11.50 8.33 -17.73
C ASN A 94 -10.42 8.53 -18.81
N ASP A 95 -10.40 7.62 -19.79
CA ASP A 95 -9.57 7.74 -21.00
C ASP A 95 -8.07 7.83 -20.75
N ILE A 96 -7.58 7.08 -19.73
CA ILE A 96 -6.15 7.03 -19.48
C ILE A 96 -5.45 6.32 -20.64
N LYS A 97 -4.39 6.94 -21.11
CA LYS A 97 -3.47 6.38 -22.09
C LYS A 97 -2.05 6.50 -21.57
N PHE A 98 -1.24 5.51 -21.86
CA PHE A 98 0.18 5.56 -21.55
C PHE A 98 0.98 5.78 -22.83
N GLU A 99 1.89 6.75 -22.80
CA GLU A 99 2.81 7.06 -23.87
C GLU A 99 4.25 6.93 -23.42
N ASN A 100 5.15 6.69 -24.39
CA ASN A 100 6.60 6.59 -24.15
C ASN A 100 6.97 5.55 -23.07
N LEU A 101 6.20 4.46 -22.97
CA LEU A 101 6.44 3.41 -22.00
C LEU A 101 7.80 2.73 -22.25
N GLN A 102 8.66 2.81 -21.24
CA GLN A 102 9.91 2.08 -21.15
C GLN A 102 9.83 1.08 -20.00
N VAL A 103 10.31 -0.11 -20.24
CA VAL A 103 10.42 -1.19 -19.28
C VAL A 103 11.89 -1.55 -19.18
N SER A 104 12.44 -1.50 -17.97
CA SER A 104 13.86 -1.73 -17.72
C SER A 104 14.06 -2.54 -16.44
N ASN A 105 15.30 -2.98 -16.20
CA ASN A 105 15.68 -3.71 -14.97
C ASN A 105 14.79 -4.93 -14.69
N ILE A 106 14.44 -5.70 -15.72
CA ILE A 106 13.58 -6.86 -15.58
C ILE A 106 14.30 -7.93 -14.77
N GLN A 107 13.68 -8.35 -13.66
CA GLN A 107 14.15 -9.40 -12.77
C GLN A 107 13.09 -10.48 -12.65
N THR A 108 13.52 -11.75 -12.62
CA THR A 108 12.60 -12.90 -12.49
C THR A 108 13.06 -13.76 -11.33
N ARG A 109 12.10 -14.14 -10.46
CA ARG A 109 12.30 -15.09 -9.35
C ARG A 109 11.15 -16.09 -9.34
N GLY A 110 11.40 -17.30 -9.83
CA GLY A 110 10.36 -18.32 -10.01
C GLY A 110 9.25 -17.80 -10.94
N GLU A 111 8.02 -17.79 -10.46
CA GLU A 111 6.84 -17.33 -11.20
C GLU A 111 6.59 -15.82 -11.08
N VAL A 112 7.48 -15.07 -10.43
CA VAL A 112 7.32 -13.63 -10.23
C VAL A 112 8.33 -12.87 -11.07
N MET A 113 7.89 -11.82 -11.71
CA MET A 113 8.71 -10.93 -12.54
C MET A 113 8.47 -9.48 -12.10
N ALA A 114 9.55 -8.73 -11.92
CA ALA A 114 9.52 -7.31 -11.58
C ALA A 114 10.27 -6.50 -12.63
N ALA A 115 9.82 -5.28 -12.90
CA ALA A 115 10.50 -4.33 -13.78
C ALA A 115 10.23 -2.90 -13.37
N ASP A 116 11.17 -2.02 -13.69
CA ASP A 116 10.98 -0.58 -13.60
C ASP A 116 10.25 -0.08 -14.84
N ILE A 117 9.20 0.67 -14.62
CA ILE A 117 8.36 1.27 -15.65
C ILE A 117 8.53 2.77 -15.61
N THR A 118 8.77 3.37 -16.77
CA THR A 118 8.71 4.83 -16.93
C THR A 118 7.87 5.20 -18.15
N GLY A 119 7.36 6.42 -18.19
CA GLY A 119 6.54 6.89 -19.30
C GLY A 119 5.73 8.12 -18.92
N THR A 120 4.64 8.32 -19.65
CA THR A 120 3.71 9.42 -19.42
C THR A 120 2.28 8.89 -19.42
N ALA A 121 1.50 9.26 -18.41
CA ALA A 121 0.07 9.00 -18.36
C ALA A 121 -0.68 10.23 -18.87
N LEU A 122 -1.52 10.04 -19.88
CA LEU A 122 -2.42 11.06 -20.43
C LEU A 122 -3.85 10.74 -19.99
N TYR A 123 -4.60 11.72 -19.52
CA TYR A 123 -5.98 11.52 -19.08
C TYR A 123 -6.80 12.81 -19.17
N THR A 124 -8.11 12.70 -18.99
CA THR A 124 -9.01 13.85 -18.93
C THR A 124 -9.55 13.98 -17.52
N GLU A 125 -9.36 15.13 -16.90
CA GLU A 125 -9.89 15.47 -15.56
C GLU A 125 -10.67 16.77 -15.66
N GLN A 126 -11.94 16.74 -15.25
CA GLN A 126 -12.83 17.91 -15.30
C GLN A 126 -12.89 18.58 -16.69
N GLY A 127 -12.83 17.77 -17.75
CA GLY A 127 -12.83 18.24 -19.13
C GLY A 127 -11.50 18.79 -19.65
N GLN A 128 -10.46 18.82 -18.83
CA GLN A 128 -9.12 19.26 -19.22
C GLN A 128 -8.19 18.07 -19.46
N LYS A 129 -7.43 18.14 -20.55
CA LYS A 129 -6.36 17.18 -20.80
C LYS A 129 -5.22 17.40 -19.80
N LYS A 130 -4.79 16.34 -19.16
CA LYS A 130 -3.69 16.30 -18.19
C LYS A 130 -2.65 15.31 -18.65
N GLN A 131 -1.42 15.53 -18.22
CA GLN A 131 -0.36 14.54 -18.36
C GLN A 131 0.49 14.53 -17.09
N ASP A 132 0.81 13.32 -16.66
CA ASP A 132 1.67 13.11 -15.48
C ASP A 132 2.79 12.12 -15.83
N PRO A 133 3.99 12.28 -15.25
CA PRO A 133 5.04 11.29 -15.39
C PRO A 133 4.63 9.99 -14.71
N LEU A 134 4.89 8.88 -15.38
CA LEU A 134 4.77 7.53 -14.84
C LEU A 134 6.17 7.05 -14.47
N SER A 135 6.38 6.63 -13.24
CA SER A 135 7.63 6.05 -12.79
C SER A 135 7.39 5.13 -11.61
N GLY A 136 7.95 3.92 -11.64
CA GLY A 136 7.87 2.98 -10.53
C GLY A 136 8.15 1.55 -10.91
N THR A 137 8.12 0.64 -9.93
CA THR A 137 8.32 -0.79 -10.13
C THR A 137 6.98 -1.52 -10.23
N MET A 138 6.81 -2.32 -11.26
CA MET A 138 5.66 -3.20 -11.44
C MET A 138 6.08 -4.65 -11.19
N VAL A 139 5.25 -5.38 -10.44
CA VAL A 139 5.50 -6.79 -10.14
C VAL A 139 4.35 -7.63 -10.67
N LEU A 140 4.69 -8.66 -11.42
CA LEU A 140 3.75 -9.60 -12.04
C LEU A 140 3.99 -11.00 -11.51
N ARG A 141 2.94 -11.80 -11.40
CA ARG A 141 2.99 -13.25 -11.14
C ARG A 141 2.37 -14.02 -12.29
N ASN A 142 3.01 -15.11 -12.68
CA ASN A 142 2.45 -16.05 -13.64
C ASN A 142 1.46 -16.99 -12.93
N GLU A 143 0.21 -16.98 -13.35
CA GLU A 143 -0.85 -17.86 -12.89
C GLU A 143 -1.30 -18.74 -14.07
N ASN A 144 -0.80 -19.98 -14.11
CA ASN A 144 -1.15 -20.93 -15.15
C ASN A 144 -0.93 -20.40 -16.60
N GLY A 145 0.18 -19.70 -16.83
CA GLY A 145 0.52 -19.12 -18.13
C GLY A 145 -0.01 -17.71 -18.36
N VAL A 146 -0.80 -17.16 -17.43
CA VAL A 146 -1.33 -15.80 -17.50
C VAL A 146 -0.62 -14.91 -16.50
N TRP A 147 -0.01 -13.84 -16.97
CA TRP A 147 0.65 -12.85 -16.13
C TRP A 147 -0.39 -11.89 -15.53
N LYS A 148 -0.31 -11.69 -14.22
CA LYS A 148 -1.18 -10.80 -13.46
C LYS A 148 -0.38 -9.94 -12.50
N GLN A 149 -0.87 -8.75 -12.24
CA GLN A 149 -0.23 -7.79 -11.36
C GLN A 149 -0.38 -8.19 -9.90
N LEU A 150 0.72 -8.10 -9.14
CA LEU A 150 0.70 -8.14 -7.69
C LEU A 150 0.43 -6.73 -7.15
N LEU A 151 -0.64 -6.58 -6.37
CA LEU A 151 -0.98 -5.30 -5.75
C LEU A 151 0.15 -4.84 -4.82
N SER A 152 0.60 -3.59 -4.99
CA SER A 152 1.71 -3.00 -4.23
C SER A 152 3.03 -3.78 -4.31
N GLY A 153 3.19 -4.65 -5.31
CA GLY A 153 4.41 -5.46 -5.48
C GLY A 153 4.69 -6.46 -4.36
N ILE A 154 3.70 -6.74 -3.50
CA ILE A 154 3.84 -7.62 -2.34
C ILE A 154 3.84 -9.07 -2.79
N VAL A 155 4.89 -9.80 -2.42
CA VAL A 155 5.10 -11.21 -2.79
C VAL A 155 4.84 -12.17 -1.64
N GLU A 156 4.88 -11.67 -0.40
CA GLU A 156 4.69 -12.46 0.82
C GLU A 156 3.87 -11.65 1.83
N VAL A 157 3.03 -12.31 2.62
CA VAL A 157 2.26 -11.68 3.70
C VAL A 157 2.28 -12.58 4.92
N THR A 158 2.56 -11.98 6.07
CA THR A 158 2.50 -12.61 7.39
C THR A 158 1.39 -11.94 8.21
N PRO A 159 0.34 -12.67 8.60
CA PRO A 159 -0.69 -12.13 9.49
C PRO A 159 -0.12 -11.80 10.87
N ILE A 160 -0.53 -10.66 11.43
CA ILE A 160 -0.24 -10.32 12.82
C ILE A 160 -1.27 -11.05 13.70
N LYS A 161 -0.80 -11.97 14.56
CA LYS A 161 -1.67 -12.80 15.41
C LYS A 161 -2.38 -11.99 16.48
N SER A 162 -1.67 -11.04 17.07
CA SER A 162 -2.25 -10.12 18.05
C SER A 162 -1.55 -8.76 18.02
N ILE A 163 -2.31 -7.71 18.33
CA ILE A 163 -1.84 -6.34 18.44
C ILE A 163 -2.20 -5.85 19.85
N GLU A 164 -1.18 -5.49 20.61
CA GLU A 164 -1.31 -4.93 21.96
C GLU A 164 -1.10 -3.41 21.90
N VAL A 165 -1.99 -2.64 22.52
CA VAL A 165 -1.80 -1.21 22.78
C VAL A 165 -0.95 -1.04 24.01
N VAL A 166 0.34 -0.72 23.85
CA VAL A 166 1.31 -0.59 24.95
C VAL A 166 1.22 0.78 25.62
N SER A 167 0.98 1.83 24.82
CA SER A 167 0.86 3.21 25.28
C SER A 167 -0.18 3.99 24.48
N GLY A 168 -0.49 5.23 24.91
CA GLY A 168 -1.40 6.14 24.22
C GLY A 168 -2.86 6.06 24.68
N GLY A 169 -3.24 5.11 25.54
CA GLY A 169 -4.56 5.07 26.18
C GLY A 169 -5.75 4.73 25.26
N MET A 170 -5.49 4.23 24.07
CA MET A 170 -6.56 3.76 23.17
C MET A 170 -7.28 2.55 23.76
N ARG A 171 -8.62 2.59 23.80
CA ARG A 171 -9.45 1.54 24.41
C ARG A 171 -10.64 1.20 23.54
N ASN A 172 -11.09 -0.05 23.60
CA ASN A 172 -12.26 -0.56 22.84
C ASN A 172 -12.14 -0.30 21.33
N VAL A 173 -10.92 -0.46 20.80
CA VAL A 173 -10.63 -0.43 19.38
C VAL A 173 -10.15 -1.81 18.97
N SER A 174 -10.84 -2.42 18.01
CA SER A 174 -10.36 -3.65 17.38
C SER A 174 -9.30 -3.29 16.35
N ILE A 175 -8.10 -3.87 16.49
CA ILE A 175 -6.98 -3.62 15.58
C ILE A 175 -6.57 -4.95 14.96
N HIS A 176 -6.56 -5.00 13.64
CA HIS A 176 -6.09 -6.16 12.86
C HIS A 176 -5.02 -5.71 11.89
N GLY A 177 -4.15 -6.61 11.47
CA GLY A 177 -3.13 -6.23 10.51
C GLY A 177 -2.34 -7.38 9.93
N ASN A 178 -1.54 -7.01 8.94
CA ASN A 178 -0.63 -7.91 8.24
C ASN A 178 0.67 -7.17 7.94
N VAL A 179 1.77 -7.91 7.89
CA VAL A 179 3.05 -7.43 7.37
C VAL A 179 3.29 -8.06 6.02
N GLY A 180 3.36 -7.24 4.99
CA GLY A 180 3.72 -7.66 3.63
C GLY A 180 5.21 -7.45 3.36
N LYS A 181 5.78 -8.28 2.48
CA LYS A 181 7.12 -8.09 1.94
C LYS A 181 7.04 -7.94 0.43
N THR A 182 7.65 -6.87 -0.08
CA THR A 182 7.69 -6.60 -1.51
C THR A 182 8.76 -7.43 -2.21
N PHE A 183 8.74 -7.43 -3.54
CA PHE A 183 9.78 -8.09 -4.35
C PHE A 183 11.18 -7.52 -4.07
N SER A 184 11.29 -6.23 -3.78
CA SER A 184 12.54 -5.56 -3.39
C SER A 184 12.97 -5.85 -1.94
N GLY A 185 12.13 -6.49 -1.14
CA GLY A 185 12.39 -6.81 0.26
C GLY A 185 11.91 -5.76 1.25
N GLU A 186 11.25 -4.69 0.80
CA GLU A 186 10.65 -3.70 1.68
C GLU A 186 9.49 -4.31 2.46
N GLN A 187 9.31 -3.88 3.71
CA GLN A 187 8.18 -4.29 4.51
C GLN A 187 7.05 -3.25 4.41
N VAL A 188 5.82 -3.75 4.28
CA VAL A 188 4.60 -2.93 4.22
C VAL A 188 3.66 -3.43 5.30
N VAL A 189 3.25 -2.55 6.20
CA VAL A 189 2.32 -2.89 7.29
C VAL A 189 0.93 -2.39 6.94
N PHE A 190 -0.04 -3.28 7.00
CA PHE A 190 -1.46 -2.98 6.88
C PHE A 190 -2.07 -3.04 8.27
N LEU A 191 -2.73 -1.97 8.69
CA LEU A 191 -3.48 -1.92 9.95
C LEU A 191 -4.91 -1.47 9.70
N SER A 192 -5.85 -2.10 10.36
CA SER A 192 -7.27 -1.77 10.36
C SER A 192 -7.69 -1.43 11.78
N PHE A 193 -8.30 -0.26 11.97
CA PHE A 193 -8.78 0.21 13.26
C PHE A 193 -10.29 0.34 13.23
N LYS A 194 -11.00 -0.51 13.94
CA LYS A 194 -12.45 -0.40 14.14
C LYS A 194 -12.72 0.13 15.54
N ASN A 195 -13.16 1.37 15.62
CA ASN A 195 -13.39 2.04 16.88
C ASN A 195 -14.81 1.76 17.39
N ASN A 196 -14.90 0.89 18.40
CA ASN A 196 -16.14 0.53 19.06
C ASN A 196 -16.39 1.38 20.33
N SER A 197 -15.51 2.35 20.61
CA SER A 197 -15.62 3.23 21.77
C SER A 197 -16.50 4.45 21.50
N THR A 198 -16.86 5.17 22.56
CA THR A 198 -17.53 6.48 22.48
C THR A 198 -16.55 7.64 22.31
N THR A 199 -15.27 7.36 22.15
CA THR A 199 -14.17 8.33 22.09
C THR A 199 -13.61 8.39 20.68
N ASN A 200 -13.32 9.58 20.16
CA ASN A 200 -12.57 9.74 18.93
C ASN A 200 -11.07 9.76 19.22
N TYR A 201 -10.29 9.23 18.28
CA TYR A 201 -8.82 9.24 18.36
C TYR A 201 -8.26 9.97 17.14
N SER A 202 -7.28 10.84 17.35
CA SER A 202 -6.59 11.58 16.28
C SER A 202 -5.15 11.10 16.13
N PHE A 203 -4.77 10.85 14.89
CA PHE A 203 -3.41 10.55 14.47
C PHE A 203 -2.84 11.81 13.81
N GLY A 204 -2.31 12.71 14.64
CA GLY A 204 -1.92 14.04 14.27
C GLY A 204 -3.00 15.08 14.52
N TRP A 205 -2.64 16.18 15.21
CA TRP A 205 -3.56 17.28 15.49
C TRP A 205 -3.11 18.58 14.82
N VAL A 206 -1.91 19.02 15.09
CA VAL A 206 -1.32 20.23 14.49
C VAL A 206 -0.59 19.88 13.19
N ARG A 207 -0.03 18.69 13.15
CA ARG A 207 0.71 18.13 12.02
C ARG A 207 0.34 16.63 11.85
N PRO A 208 0.56 16.04 10.68
CA PRO A 208 0.43 14.60 10.53
C PRO A 208 1.32 13.87 11.56
N SER A 209 0.80 12.79 12.15
CA SER A 209 1.57 11.95 13.05
C SER A 209 2.82 11.43 12.37
N GLY A 210 3.97 11.51 13.04
CA GLY A 210 5.13 10.73 12.66
C GLY A 210 4.85 9.25 12.92
N VAL A 211 5.28 8.39 12.02
CA VAL A 211 5.14 6.93 12.18
C VAL A 211 6.50 6.29 12.06
N SER A 212 6.82 5.37 12.98
CA SER A 212 8.02 4.56 12.90
C SER A 212 7.71 3.10 13.22
N ALA A 213 8.50 2.19 12.63
CA ALA A 213 8.51 0.78 12.98
C ALA A 213 9.71 0.48 13.87
N VAL A 214 9.48 -0.31 14.93
CA VAL A 214 10.55 -0.87 15.76
C VAL A 214 10.78 -2.31 15.34
N THR A 215 12.01 -2.62 14.96
CA THR A 215 12.49 -3.96 14.64
C THR A 215 13.34 -4.51 15.79
N ASP A 216 13.87 -5.73 15.63
CA ASP A 216 14.78 -6.31 16.63
C ASP A 216 16.10 -5.51 16.76
N SER A 217 16.51 -4.76 15.73
CA SER A 217 17.81 -4.06 15.69
C SER A 217 17.72 -2.54 15.65
N SER A 218 16.58 -1.97 15.25
CA SER A 218 16.49 -0.52 14.98
C SER A 218 15.05 0.01 15.04
N GLU A 219 14.93 1.33 15.16
CA GLU A 219 13.69 2.04 14.89
C GLU A 219 13.86 2.78 13.54
N VAL A 220 12.94 2.52 12.63
CA VAL A 220 12.97 3.08 11.28
C VAL A 220 11.72 3.91 11.01
N PRO A 221 11.86 5.12 10.46
CA PRO A 221 10.71 5.95 10.14
C PRO A 221 9.94 5.36 8.95
N VAL A 222 8.65 5.66 8.89
CA VAL A 222 7.87 5.43 7.70
C VAL A 222 8.45 6.27 6.57
N ARG A 223 8.52 5.70 5.38
CA ARG A 223 8.77 6.48 4.20
C ARG A 223 7.51 7.25 3.85
N ALA A 224 7.60 8.56 3.82
CA ALA A 224 6.57 9.40 3.24
C ALA A 224 6.48 9.09 1.73
N LEU A 225 5.53 8.25 1.37
CA LEU A 225 5.20 7.97 -0.02
C LEU A 225 3.95 8.80 -0.32
N PRO A 226 3.98 9.69 -1.30
CA PRO A 226 2.84 10.54 -1.63
C PRO A 226 1.53 9.77 -1.85
N GLN A 227 1.62 8.52 -2.32
CA GLN A 227 0.47 7.64 -2.50
C GLN A 227 -0.14 7.15 -1.18
N TYR A 228 0.58 7.17 -0.06
CA TYR A 228 0.07 6.74 1.24
C TYR A 228 -0.48 7.91 2.07
N ASP A 229 -0.15 9.15 1.76
CA ASP A 229 -0.76 10.34 2.39
C ASP A 229 -2.28 10.39 2.18
N ILE A 230 -2.79 9.69 1.16
CA ILE A 230 -4.23 9.57 0.89
C ILE A 230 -4.94 8.71 1.94
N PHE A 231 -4.23 7.83 2.62
CA PHE A 231 -4.75 6.84 3.54
C PHE A 231 -4.43 7.13 5.01
N LEU A 232 -3.92 8.31 5.32
CA LEU A 232 -3.75 8.77 6.70
C LEU A 232 -4.97 9.59 7.11
N PRO A 233 -6.07 8.97 7.55
CA PRO A 233 -7.13 9.72 8.19
C PRO A 233 -6.53 10.25 9.49
N THR A 234 -6.70 11.50 9.74
CA THR A 234 -6.27 12.09 11.00
C THR A 234 -7.14 11.63 12.17
N VAL A 235 -8.36 11.17 11.92
CA VAL A 235 -9.31 10.80 12.99
C VAL A 235 -9.93 9.43 12.76
N VAL A 236 -9.84 8.58 13.78
CA VAL A 236 -10.60 7.32 13.91
C VAL A 236 -11.85 7.61 14.73
N SER A 237 -12.98 7.77 14.04
CA SER A 237 -14.23 8.22 14.65
C SER A 237 -14.83 7.16 15.58
N ARG A 238 -15.48 7.62 16.65
CA ARG A 238 -16.23 6.79 17.58
C ARG A 238 -17.36 6.04 16.88
N LEU A 239 -17.64 4.82 17.35
CA LEU A 239 -18.75 3.98 16.86
C LEU A 239 -18.80 3.90 15.33
N ALA A 240 -17.61 3.88 14.69
CA ALA A 240 -17.51 3.82 13.24
C ALA A 240 -18.07 2.48 12.74
N SER A 241 -18.95 2.51 11.75
CA SER A 241 -19.46 1.31 11.08
C SER A 241 -18.37 0.61 10.28
N GLU A 242 -17.45 1.39 9.73
CA GLU A 242 -16.36 0.95 8.86
C GLU A 242 -15.02 1.13 9.55
N PRO A 243 -14.08 0.19 9.38
CA PRO A 243 -12.72 0.35 9.88
C PRO A 243 -11.96 1.42 9.10
N VAL A 244 -11.01 2.04 9.77
CA VAL A 244 -10.02 2.92 9.17
C VAL A 244 -8.78 2.12 8.87
N ILE A 245 -8.27 2.22 7.64
CA ILE A 245 -7.14 1.44 7.17
C ILE A 245 -5.93 2.34 7.02
N PHE A 246 -4.82 1.89 7.59
CA PHE A 246 -3.51 2.49 7.43
C PHE A 246 -2.60 1.53 6.67
N VAL A 247 -1.82 2.07 5.75
CA VAL A 247 -0.78 1.32 5.03
C VAL A 247 0.52 2.08 5.13
N PHE A 248 1.54 1.43 5.66
CA PHE A 248 2.85 2.02 5.89
C PHE A 248 3.94 1.21 5.20
N ALA A 249 4.83 1.87 4.47
CA ALA A 249 6.02 1.24 3.91
C ALA A 249 7.26 1.59 4.73
N PHE A 250 8.05 0.57 5.02
CA PHE A 250 9.30 0.65 5.77
C PHE A 250 10.43 0.02 4.96
N PRO A 251 11.00 0.74 3.97
CA PRO A 251 12.01 0.19 3.08
C PRO A 251 13.30 -0.19 3.81
N GLU A 252 13.61 0.48 4.90
CA GLU A 252 14.82 0.26 5.69
C GLU A 252 14.67 -0.82 6.78
N ALA A 253 13.44 -1.31 7.01
CA ALA A 253 13.20 -2.37 7.98
C ALA A 253 13.66 -3.72 7.43
N LYS A 254 14.86 -4.16 7.80
CA LYS A 254 15.44 -5.44 7.36
C LYS A 254 14.99 -6.62 8.22
N ASP A 255 14.77 -6.37 9.51
CA ASP A 255 14.33 -7.36 10.49
C ASP A 255 12.82 -7.32 10.69
N THR A 256 12.29 -8.32 11.39
CA THR A 256 10.86 -8.39 11.72
C THR A 256 10.39 -7.16 12.49
N ILE A 257 9.34 -6.51 12.00
CA ILE A 257 8.69 -5.39 12.70
C ILE A 257 7.97 -5.94 13.93
N ARG A 258 8.28 -5.38 15.10
CA ARG A 258 7.72 -5.75 16.40
C ARG A 258 6.70 -4.74 16.92
N GLU A 259 6.92 -3.47 16.62
CA GLU A 259 6.05 -2.40 17.08
C GLU A 259 5.90 -1.33 15.99
N ILE A 260 4.77 -0.63 16.02
CA ILE A 260 4.57 0.64 15.30
C ILE A 260 4.31 1.72 16.33
N LYS A 261 4.99 2.84 16.20
CA LYS A 261 4.80 4.04 17.01
C LYS A 261 4.20 5.15 16.17
N PHE A 262 3.21 5.81 16.75
CA PHE A 262 2.65 7.04 16.22
C PHE A 262 2.97 8.15 17.21
N THR A 263 3.67 9.18 16.75
CA THR A 263 3.85 10.42 17.51
C THR A 263 2.65 11.34 17.27
N ASP A 264 2.42 12.32 18.14
CA ASP A 264 1.28 13.24 18.01
C ASP A 264 -0.08 12.50 17.93
N PHE A 265 -0.28 11.54 18.83
CA PHE A 265 -1.56 10.83 19.00
C PHE A 265 -2.37 11.51 20.11
N HIS A 266 -3.66 11.77 19.87
CA HIS A 266 -4.54 12.45 20.81
C HIS A 266 -5.86 11.72 21.01
N ILE A 267 -6.35 11.74 22.24
CA ILE A 267 -7.72 11.39 22.60
C ILE A 267 -8.57 12.65 22.48
N LEU A 268 -9.64 12.60 21.69
CA LEU A 268 -10.50 13.76 21.46
C LEU A 268 -11.71 13.73 22.38
N ASN A 269 -12.08 14.89 22.92
CA ASN A 269 -13.33 15.10 23.66
C ASN A 269 -14.56 15.11 22.74
N ALA A 270 -15.74 15.32 23.30
CA ALA A 270 -17.02 15.32 22.57
C ALA A 270 -17.11 16.44 21.52
N THR A 271 -16.35 17.52 21.68
CA THR A 271 -16.29 18.65 20.72
C THR A 271 -15.25 18.46 19.63
N GLY A 272 -14.49 17.34 19.66
CA GLY A 272 -13.44 17.05 18.69
C GLY A 272 -12.12 17.70 18.99
N LEU A 273 -11.93 18.29 20.15
CA LEU A 273 -10.65 18.85 20.60
C LEU A 273 -9.87 17.80 21.42
N PRO A 274 -8.54 17.82 21.44
CA PRO A 274 -7.74 17.00 22.33
C PRO A 274 -8.16 17.17 23.78
N THR A 275 -8.19 16.06 24.53
CA THR A 275 -8.46 16.10 25.98
C THR A 275 -7.35 16.77 26.76
N ASP A 276 -6.14 16.68 26.25
CA ASP A 276 -4.98 17.50 26.62
C ASP A 276 -4.18 17.82 25.33
N PHE A 277 -3.28 18.79 25.42
CA PHE A 277 -2.49 19.26 24.27
C PHE A 277 -1.05 18.71 24.29
N ASP A 278 -0.73 17.82 25.24
CA ASP A 278 0.56 17.16 25.26
C ASP A 278 0.62 16.11 24.13
N GLU A 279 1.76 16.00 23.48
CA GLU A 279 1.99 14.98 22.46
C GLU A 279 2.07 13.60 23.13
N HIS A 280 1.19 12.70 22.74
CA HIS A 280 1.22 11.31 23.21
C HIS A 280 1.79 10.40 22.13
N ILE A 281 2.48 9.36 22.57
CA ILE A 281 2.96 8.29 21.71
C ILE A 281 2.01 7.10 21.85
N LEU A 282 1.33 6.74 20.77
CA LEU A 282 0.64 5.45 20.66
C LEU A 282 1.65 4.40 20.17
N THR A 283 1.82 3.35 20.96
CA THR A 283 2.67 2.20 20.59
C THR A 283 1.81 0.96 20.47
N LEU A 284 1.89 0.32 19.32
CA LEU A 284 1.26 -0.97 19.00
C LEU A 284 2.32 -2.04 18.91
N ARG A 285 2.24 -3.07 19.76
CA ARG A 285 3.15 -4.22 19.75
C ARG A 285 2.53 -5.38 19.03
N PHE A 286 3.31 -6.04 18.17
CA PHE A 286 2.88 -7.15 17.31
C PHE A 286 3.38 -8.49 17.84
N THR A 287 2.51 -9.49 17.84
CA THR A 287 2.87 -10.92 17.90
C THR A 287 2.65 -11.51 16.51
N MET A 288 3.71 -12.03 15.92
CA MET A 288 3.71 -12.63 14.58
C MET A 288 3.39 -14.12 14.64
#